data_339cf15b7c398fc6395a6a2fb74617da
#
_entry.id   339cf15b7c398fc6395a6a2fb74617da
#
_cell.length_a   1.000
_cell.length_b   1.000
_cell.length_c   1.000
_cell.angle_alpha   90.00
_cell.angle_beta   90.00
_cell.angle_gamma   90.00
#
_symmetry.space_group_name_H-M   'P 1'
#
loop_
_entity.id
_entity.type
_entity.pdbx_description
1 polymer ?
#
loop_
_entity_poly.entity_id
_entity_poly.type
_entity_poly.pdbx_seq_one_letter_code
_entity_poly.pdbx_strand_id
1 'polypeptide(L)'
;MKRILSCFVFLWGGLTLAAQEIYEFTVTNADGKSVAMSNYRGKVLLIVNTATRCGFTPQYKELEALYEQYAAQGLEILDFPCNQFGQQAPGTAAEIRQFCSANFDVRFPQFDKIDVNGPTAAPLFTYLKEQKGFAGFDLKEKAGQLLDSMLRKQD
;
A
#
# COMPACT_ATOMS: atom_id res chain seq x y z
N MET A 1 -1.36 -71.38 -3.22
CA MET A 1 -0.88 -70.31 -2.37
C MET A 1 -0.92 -69.02 -3.16
N LYS A 2 -1.97 -68.17 -2.96
CA LYS A 2 -2.13 -66.87 -3.65
C LYS A 2 -1.64 -65.77 -2.73
N ARG A 3 -0.57 -65.09 -3.08
CA ARG A 3 -0.03 -63.92 -2.38
C ARG A 3 -0.80 -62.68 -2.81
N ILE A 4 -1.56 -62.09 -1.89
CA ILE A 4 -2.25 -60.80 -2.08
C ILE A 4 -1.21 -59.72 -1.73
N LEU A 5 -0.79 -58.93 -2.75
CA LEU A 5 0.06 -57.77 -2.58
C LEU A 5 -0.85 -56.59 -2.28
N SER A 6 -0.87 -56.17 -1.01
CA SER A 6 -1.62 -54.97 -0.58
C SER A 6 -0.77 -53.72 -0.93
N CYS A 7 -1.24 -52.95 -1.91
CA CYS A 7 -0.65 -51.71 -2.29
C CYS A 7 -1.20 -50.58 -1.36
N PHE A 8 -0.40 -50.19 -0.37
CA PHE A 8 -0.71 -49.01 0.43
C PHE A 8 -0.38 -47.74 -0.40
N VAL A 9 -1.41 -47.09 -0.92
CA VAL A 9 -1.29 -45.78 -1.50
C VAL A 9 -1.25 -44.77 -0.35
N PHE A 10 -0.05 -44.26 -0.04
CA PHE A 10 0.10 -43.07 0.82
C PHE A 10 -0.35 -41.83 0.05
N LEU A 11 -1.56 -41.37 0.32
CA LEU A 11 -1.96 -40.01 -0.07
C LEU A 11 -1.19 -39.00 0.81
N TRP A 12 -0.11 -38.48 0.27
CA TRP A 12 0.49 -37.27 0.79
C TRP A 12 -0.40 -36.10 0.43
N GLY A 13 -1.30 -35.74 1.33
CA GLY A 13 -2.01 -34.46 1.29
C GLY A 13 -0.99 -33.35 1.54
N GLY A 14 -0.39 -32.84 0.49
CA GLY A 14 0.41 -31.63 0.57
C GLY A 14 -0.47 -30.48 1.02
N LEU A 15 -0.30 -30.00 2.25
CA LEU A 15 -0.86 -28.74 2.73
C LEU A 15 -0.11 -27.64 1.94
N THR A 16 -0.67 -27.23 0.82
CA THR A 16 -0.21 -26.00 0.15
C THR A 16 -0.64 -24.85 1.06
N LEU A 17 0.32 -24.28 1.82
CA LEU A 17 0.10 -22.96 2.38
C LEU A 17 -0.15 -22.04 1.18
N ALA A 18 -1.41 -21.62 0.99
CA ALA A 18 -1.71 -20.57 0.04
C ALA A 18 -0.93 -19.32 0.50
N ALA A 19 -0.13 -18.76 -0.41
CA ALA A 19 0.54 -17.50 -0.11
C ALA A 19 -0.53 -16.45 0.17
N GLN A 20 -0.35 -15.68 1.23
CA GLN A 20 -1.27 -14.60 1.57
C GLN A 20 -1.37 -13.63 0.38
N GLU A 21 -2.58 -13.29 -0.02
CA GLU A 21 -2.83 -12.34 -1.10
C GLU A 21 -3.19 -10.96 -0.53
N ILE A 22 -2.91 -9.89 -1.29
CA ILE A 22 -3.26 -8.52 -0.93
C ILE A 22 -4.77 -8.36 -0.60
N TYR A 23 -5.60 -9.18 -1.20
CA TYR A 23 -7.06 -9.14 -1.05
C TYR A 23 -7.59 -9.75 0.26
N GLU A 24 -6.74 -10.33 1.08
CA GLU A 24 -7.09 -10.87 2.40
C GLU A 24 -7.04 -9.80 3.49
N PHE A 25 -6.45 -8.64 3.21
CA PHE A 25 -6.37 -7.56 4.18
C PHE A 25 -7.68 -6.78 4.28
N THR A 26 -7.88 -6.23 5.46
CA THR A 26 -8.93 -5.25 5.77
C THR A 26 -8.26 -3.99 6.29
N VAL A 27 -8.68 -2.84 5.78
CA VAL A 27 -8.14 -1.52 6.13
C VAL A 27 -9.26 -0.61 6.62
N THR A 28 -8.93 0.48 7.31
CA THR A 28 -9.91 1.46 7.78
C THR A 28 -9.85 2.68 6.87
N ASN A 29 -11.01 3.14 6.37
CA ASN A 29 -11.06 4.36 5.58
C ASN A 29 -11.06 5.62 6.47
N ALA A 30 -10.98 6.80 5.85
CA ALA A 30 -10.94 8.08 6.56
C ALA A 30 -12.23 8.40 7.36
N ASP A 31 -13.31 7.64 7.17
CA ASP A 31 -14.54 7.72 7.97
C ASP A 31 -14.57 6.72 9.14
N GLY A 32 -13.47 5.99 9.38
CA GLY A 32 -13.39 4.96 10.42
C GLY A 32 -14.10 3.65 10.06
N LYS A 33 -14.49 3.45 8.80
CA LYS A 33 -15.18 2.23 8.35
C LYS A 33 -14.19 1.21 7.83
N SER A 34 -14.46 -0.05 8.15
CA SER A 34 -13.71 -1.20 7.66
C SER A 34 -13.95 -1.42 6.16
N VAL A 35 -12.87 -1.58 5.39
CA VAL A 35 -12.89 -1.81 3.94
C VAL A 35 -12.05 -3.03 3.63
N ALA A 36 -12.66 -4.06 3.04
CA ALA A 36 -11.95 -5.24 2.60
C ALA A 36 -11.19 -4.96 1.28
N MET A 37 -9.91 -5.31 1.22
CA MET A 37 -9.11 -5.17 0.00
C MET A 37 -9.64 -6.00 -1.16
N SER A 38 -10.43 -7.04 -0.87
CA SER A 38 -11.12 -7.84 -1.89
C SER A 38 -12.09 -7.02 -2.75
N ASN A 39 -12.56 -5.86 -2.29
CA ASN A 39 -13.40 -4.93 -3.07
C ASN A 39 -12.68 -4.38 -4.31
N TYR A 40 -11.37 -4.47 -4.34
CA TYR A 40 -10.51 -3.96 -5.42
C TYR A 40 -10.02 -5.06 -6.36
N ARG A 41 -10.58 -6.29 -6.28
CA ARG A 41 -10.21 -7.37 -7.20
C ARG A 41 -10.43 -6.95 -8.65
N GLY A 42 -9.48 -7.30 -9.52
CA GLY A 42 -9.52 -6.96 -10.94
C GLY A 42 -9.09 -5.54 -11.29
N LYS A 43 -8.71 -4.73 -10.30
CA LYS A 43 -8.18 -3.38 -10.51
C LYS A 43 -6.65 -3.36 -10.43
N VAL A 44 -6.06 -2.37 -11.07
CA VAL A 44 -4.66 -1.99 -10.86
C VAL A 44 -4.61 -1.07 -9.65
N LEU A 45 -3.85 -1.44 -8.61
CA LEU A 45 -3.78 -0.69 -7.37
C LEU A 45 -2.48 0.11 -7.29
N LEU A 46 -2.60 1.42 -7.11
CA LEU A 46 -1.50 2.30 -6.71
C LEU A 46 -1.68 2.62 -5.22
N ILE A 47 -0.92 1.94 -4.37
CA ILE A 47 -0.98 2.11 -2.92
C ILE A 47 0.14 3.06 -2.50
N VAL A 48 -0.22 4.18 -1.90
CA VAL A 48 0.71 5.24 -1.53
C VAL A 48 0.60 5.60 -0.05
N ASN A 49 1.72 5.97 0.56
CA ASN A 49 1.71 6.69 1.82
C ASN A 49 2.00 8.17 1.56
N THR A 50 1.26 9.04 2.23
CA THR A 50 1.26 10.47 1.94
C THR A 50 1.37 11.32 3.21
N ALA A 51 1.54 12.63 2.99
CA ALA A 51 1.57 13.62 4.05
C ALA A 51 1.08 14.98 3.53
N THR A 52 0.52 15.81 4.44
CA THR A 52 -0.07 17.11 4.11
C THR A 52 0.87 18.30 4.30
N ARG A 53 2.03 18.09 4.96
CA ARG A 53 3.05 19.13 5.23
C ARG A 53 4.44 18.72 4.75
N CYS A 54 4.49 18.02 3.63
CA CYS A 54 5.72 17.54 3.01
C CYS A 54 6.06 18.39 1.77
N GLY A 55 7.34 18.51 1.43
CA GLY A 55 7.76 19.09 0.16
C GLY A 55 7.19 18.36 -1.07
N PHE A 56 6.81 17.10 -0.91
CA PHE A 56 6.18 16.27 -1.95
C PHE A 56 4.64 16.31 -1.93
N THR A 57 3.99 17.02 -1.00
CA THR A 57 2.52 17.17 -0.96
C THR A 57 1.91 17.63 -2.30
N PRO A 58 2.56 18.49 -3.11
CA PRO A 58 2.04 18.88 -4.43
C PRO A 58 1.83 17.72 -5.41
N GLN A 59 2.44 16.53 -5.18
CA GLN A 59 2.21 15.33 -6.01
C GLN A 59 0.76 14.83 -6.00
N TYR A 60 -0.06 15.28 -5.04
CA TYR A 60 -1.50 15.00 -5.09
C TYR A 60 -2.16 15.45 -6.39
N LYS A 61 -1.65 16.50 -7.05
CA LYS A 61 -2.14 16.96 -8.35
C LYS A 61 -1.92 15.94 -9.46
N GLU A 62 -0.71 15.36 -9.49
CA GLU A 62 -0.37 14.34 -10.48
C GLU A 62 -1.10 13.03 -10.20
N LEU A 63 -1.27 12.66 -8.92
CA LEU A 63 -2.04 11.50 -8.53
C LEU A 63 -3.51 11.64 -8.93
N GLU A 64 -4.13 12.81 -8.68
CA GLU A 64 -5.52 13.04 -9.08
C GLU A 64 -5.68 13.07 -10.60
N ALA A 65 -4.76 13.70 -11.34
CA ALA A 65 -4.77 13.67 -12.80
C ALA A 65 -4.66 12.24 -13.35
N LEU A 66 -3.80 11.40 -12.74
CA LEU A 66 -3.67 10.00 -13.08
C LEU A 66 -4.97 9.22 -12.79
N TYR A 67 -5.58 9.48 -11.64
CA TYR A 67 -6.84 8.87 -11.26
C TYR A 67 -7.96 9.25 -12.22
N GLU A 68 -8.10 10.54 -12.53
CA GLU A 68 -9.09 11.04 -13.51
C GLU A 68 -8.95 10.37 -14.87
N GLN A 69 -7.71 10.18 -15.33
CA GLN A 69 -7.42 9.60 -16.63
C GLN A 69 -7.70 8.10 -16.70
N TYR A 70 -7.44 7.34 -15.62
CA TYR A 70 -7.38 5.87 -15.68
C TYR A 70 -8.39 5.14 -14.77
N ALA A 71 -9.12 5.84 -13.88
CA ALA A 71 -10.08 5.17 -13.00
C ALA A 71 -11.13 4.36 -13.77
N ALA A 72 -11.65 4.91 -14.87
CA ALA A 72 -12.60 4.21 -15.74
C ALA A 72 -11.99 2.98 -16.46
N GLN A 73 -10.66 2.91 -16.53
CA GLN A 73 -9.91 1.80 -17.10
C GLN A 73 -9.45 0.78 -16.05
N GLY A 74 -9.86 0.96 -14.79
CA GLY A 74 -9.61 0.02 -13.72
C GLY A 74 -8.44 0.39 -12.80
N LEU A 75 -7.87 1.60 -12.88
CA LEU A 75 -6.93 2.09 -11.87
C LEU A 75 -7.67 2.47 -10.59
N GLU A 76 -7.10 2.10 -9.45
CA GLU A 76 -7.51 2.59 -8.14
C GLU A 76 -6.31 3.12 -7.37
N ILE A 77 -6.42 4.30 -6.77
CA ILE A 77 -5.38 4.87 -5.91
C ILE A 77 -5.86 4.77 -4.47
N LEU A 78 -5.05 4.14 -3.61
CA LEU A 78 -5.35 3.93 -2.20
C LEU A 78 -4.36 4.73 -1.36
N ASP A 79 -4.84 5.83 -0.79
CA ASP A 79 -4.02 6.81 -0.06
C ASP A 79 -4.06 6.55 1.45
N PHE A 80 -2.89 6.25 2.02
CA PHE A 80 -2.70 6.01 3.44
C PHE A 80 -1.78 7.08 4.05
N PRO A 81 -2.31 8.12 4.69
CA PRO A 81 -1.50 9.12 5.36
C PRO A 81 -0.58 8.51 6.43
N CYS A 82 0.67 8.96 6.50
CA CYS A 82 1.65 8.47 7.46
C CYS A 82 2.39 9.62 8.15
N ASN A 83 2.42 9.62 9.49
CA ASN A 83 3.05 10.68 10.27
C ASN A 83 4.48 10.35 10.74
N GLN A 84 5.02 9.19 10.39
CA GLN A 84 6.35 8.73 10.83
C GLN A 84 7.50 9.55 10.24
N PHE A 85 7.29 10.21 9.11
CA PHE A 85 8.32 10.99 8.42
C PHE A 85 8.25 12.47 8.82
N GLY A 86 8.99 12.83 9.87
CA GLY A 86 9.08 14.21 10.35
C GLY A 86 7.76 14.83 10.81
N GLN A 87 6.78 14.02 11.22
CA GLN A 87 5.45 14.44 11.67
C GLN A 87 4.69 15.31 10.64
N GLN A 88 4.85 15.00 9.35
CA GLN A 88 4.33 15.79 8.25
C GLN A 88 2.88 15.46 7.85
N ALA A 89 2.23 14.52 8.53
CA ALA A 89 0.80 14.22 8.39
C ALA A 89 0.06 14.45 9.72
N PRO A 90 0.05 15.68 10.27
CA PRO A 90 -0.68 15.99 11.50
C PRO A 90 -2.19 15.95 11.27
N GLY A 91 -2.93 15.89 12.38
CA GLY A 91 -4.40 15.85 12.35
C GLY A 91 -4.97 14.44 12.21
N THR A 92 -6.29 14.39 12.17
CA THR A 92 -7.08 13.16 11.99
C THR A 92 -7.17 12.79 10.49
N ALA A 93 -7.56 11.56 10.18
CA ALA A 93 -7.82 11.12 8.81
C ALA A 93 -8.88 12.01 8.11
N ALA A 94 -9.92 12.40 8.83
CA ALA A 94 -10.97 13.28 8.30
C ALA A 94 -10.45 14.68 7.94
N GLU A 95 -9.60 15.27 8.80
CA GLU A 95 -8.96 16.58 8.53
C GLU A 95 -8.00 16.49 7.34
N ILE A 96 -7.22 15.41 7.22
CA ILE A 96 -6.33 15.16 6.09
C ILE A 96 -7.16 15.04 4.81
N ARG A 97 -8.23 14.26 4.81
CA ARG A 97 -9.13 14.13 3.65
C ARG A 97 -9.72 15.48 3.23
N GLN A 98 -10.20 16.26 4.19
CA GLN A 98 -10.74 17.60 3.92
C GLN A 98 -9.67 18.51 3.29
N PHE A 99 -8.45 18.47 3.79
CA PHE A 99 -7.32 19.21 3.22
C PHE A 99 -7.04 18.78 1.77
N CYS A 100 -6.97 17.49 1.49
CA CYS A 100 -6.68 16.94 0.17
C CYS A 100 -7.79 17.30 -0.84
N SER A 101 -9.05 17.17 -0.43
CA SER A 101 -10.20 17.56 -1.27
C SER A 101 -10.20 19.06 -1.55
N ALA A 102 -9.98 19.92 -0.54
CA ALA A 102 -10.05 21.37 -0.71
C ALA A 102 -8.87 21.96 -1.51
N ASN A 103 -7.68 21.35 -1.46
CA ASN A 103 -6.48 21.92 -2.07
C ASN A 103 -6.07 21.24 -3.39
N PHE A 104 -6.50 20.00 -3.62
CA PHE A 104 -6.05 19.16 -4.74
C PHE A 104 -7.21 18.44 -5.46
N ASP A 105 -8.47 18.69 -5.06
CA ASP A 105 -9.68 18.05 -5.61
C ASP A 105 -9.62 16.52 -5.59
N VAL A 106 -8.93 15.92 -4.60
CA VAL A 106 -8.71 14.48 -4.50
C VAL A 106 -10.05 13.73 -4.41
N ARG A 107 -10.27 12.79 -5.32
CA ARG A 107 -11.46 11.93 -5.43
C ARG A 107 -11.18 10.46 -5.20
N PHE A 108 -9.93 10.03 -5.28
CA PHE A 108 -9.55 8.65 -5.00
C PHE A 108 -9.71 8.29 -3.51
N PRO A 109 -9.89 6.99 -3.18
CA PRO A 109 -10.06 6.51 -1.81
C PRO A 109 -8.94 6.93 -0.86
N GLN A 110 -9.33 7.56 0.25
CA GLN A 110 -8.44 7.92 1.35
C GLN A 110 -8.75 7.08 2.60
N PHE A 111 -7.70 6.60 3.24
CA PHE A 111 -7.76 5.69 4.38
C PHE A 111 -7.34 6.37 5.67
N ASP A 112 -7.44 5.63 6.76
CA ASP A 112 -6.97 6.11 8.06
C ASP A 112 -5.45 6.25 8.06
N LYS A 113 -4.99 7.10 8.97
CA LYS A 113 -3.56 7.32 9.17
C LYS A 113 -2.92 6.10 9.80
N ILE A 114 -1.83 5.63 9.20
CA ILE A 114 -1.15 4.41 9.62
C ILE A 114 0.35 4.62 9.78
N ASP A 115 0.99 3.67 10.46
CA ASP A 115 2.43 3.49 10.39
C ASP A 115 2.79 2.53 9.25
N VAL A 116 3.83 2.85 8.49
CA VAL A 116 4.30 2.03 7.38
C VAL A 116 5.63 1.33 7.68
N ASN A 117 6.31 1.72 8.76
CA ASN A 117 7.59 1.17 9.20
C ASN A 117 7.60 0.80 10.69
N GLY A 118 8.57 -0.06 11.07
CA GLY A 118 8.78 -0.48 12.46
C GLY A 118 7.75 -1.51 12.94
N PRO A 119 7.74 -1.79 14.26
CA PRO A 119 6.91 -2.83 14.85
C PRO A 119 5.41 -2.55 14.80
N THR A 120 5.03 -1.29 14.59
CA THR A 120 3.64 -0.82 14.49
C THR A 120 3.16 -0.69 13.05
N ALA A 121 3.99 -1.08 12.07
CA ALA A 121 3.61 -1.01 10.65
C ALA A 121 2.32 -1.77 10.37
N ALA A 122 1.43 -1.14 9.60
CA ALA A 122 0.19 -1.77 9.18
C ALA A 122 0.46 -3.07 8.40
N PRO A 123 -0.29 -4.16 8.68
CA PRO A 123 -0.04 -5.47 8.08
C PRO A 123 0.03 -5.44 6.55
N LEU A 124 -0.81 -4.63 5.90
CA LEU A 124 -0.78 -4.43 4.44
C LEU A 124 0.60 -3.94 3.97
N PHE A 125 1.19 -2.94 4.65
CA PHE A 125 2.49 -2.39 4.26
C PHE A 125 3.65 -3.34 4.59
N THR A 126 3.56 -4.10 5.67
CA THR A 126 4.50 -5.19 5.96
C THR A 126 4.50 -6.20 4.84
N TYR A 127 3.32 -6.69 4.47
CA TYR A 127 3.14 -7.61 3.35
C TYR A 127 3.74 -7.06 2.03
N LEU A 128 3.40 -5.83 1.65
CA LEU A 128 3.91 -5.23 0.41
C LEU A 128 5.45 -5.17 0.36
N LYS A 129 6.08 -4.82 1.48
CA LYS A 129 7.55 -4.78 1.59
C LYS A 129 8.17 -6.17 1.53
N GLU A 130 7.50 -7.20 2.05
CA GLU A 130 7.94 -8.59 1.96
C GLU A 130 7.84 -9.14 0.52
N GLN A 131 6.79 -8.73 -0.22
CA GLN A 131 6.64 -9.13 -1.63
C GLN A 131 7.72 -8.52 -2.52
N LYS A 132 8.12 -7.29 -2.25
CA LYS A 132 9.19 -6.62 -2.99
C LYS A 132 9.93 -5.63 -2.10
N GLY A 133 11.17 -5.97 -1.78
CA GLY A 133 12.08 -5.09 -1.04
C GLY A 133 12.51 -3.87 -1.87
N PHE A 134 13.02 -2.85 -1.17
CA PHE A 134 13.58 -1.65 -1.80
C PHE A 134 14.92 -1.99 -2.50
N ALA A 135 14.98 -1.76 -3.81
CA ALA A 135 16.15 -2.04 -4.63
C ALA A 135 17.08 -0.83 -4.81
N GLY A 136 16.81 0.29 -4.13
CA GLY A 136 17.53 1.55 -4.30
C GLY A 136 16.87 2.47 -5.33
N PHE A 137 17.41 3.69 -5.44
CA PHE A 137 16.99 4.67 -6.44
C PHE A 137 17.83 4.57 -7.71
N ASP A 138 17.27 4.96 -8.85
CA ASP A 138 18.06 5.14 -10.06
C ASP A 138 18.93 6.41 -9.94
N LEU A 139 20.21 6.19 -9.66
CA LEU A 139 21.17 7.28 -9.47
C LEU A 139 21.62 7.95 -10.79
N LYS A 140 21.13 7.51 -11.94
CA LYS A 140 21.30 8.23 -13.21
C LYS A 140 20.37 9.43 -13.30
N GLU A 141 19.24 9.36 -12.61
CA GLU A 141 18.25 10.42 -12.57
C GLU A 141 18.50 11.39 -11.38
N LYS A 142 18.34 12.70 -11.63
CA LYS A 142 18.51 13.73 -10.58
C LYS A 142 17.56 13.50 -9.39
N ALA A 143 16.33 13.09 -9.67
CA ALA A 143 15.36 12.76 -8.63
C ALA A 143 15.83 11.60 -7.75
N GLY A 144 16.38 10.55 -8.36
CA GLY A 144 16.95 9.41 -7.64
C GLY A 144 18.14 9.79 -6.77
N GLN A 145 19.04 10.63 -7.27
CA GLN A 145 20.18 11.16 -6.50
C GLN A 145 19.72 11.97 -5.29
N LEU A 146 18.70 12.83 -5.47
CA LEU A 146 18.13 13.63 -4.39
C LEU A 146 17.50 12.76 -3.31
N LEU A 147 16.69 11.78 -3.70
CA LEU A 147 16.01 10.87 -2.77
C LEU A 147 17.02 10.00 -2.01
N ASP A 148 18.03 9.46 -2.69
CA ASP A 148 19.12 8.70 -2.04
C ASP A 148 19.87 9.55 -1.02
N SER A 149 20.17 10.81 -1.36
CA SER A 149 20.83 11.74 -0.44
C SER A 149 19.99 12.09 0.79
N MET A 150 18.66 12.17 0.65
CA MET A 150 17.74 12.39 1.75
C MET A 150 17.68 11.20 2.69
N LEU A 151 17.65 9.98 2.12
CA LEU A 151 17.60 8.74 2.91
C LEU A 151 18.86 8.59 3.77
N ARG A 152 20.05 8.81 3.18
CA ARG A 152 21.36 8.70 3.88
C ARG A 152 21.57 9.73 4.97
N LYS A 153 20.79 10.81 5.01
CA LYS A 153 20.87 11.84 6.08
C LYS A 153 20.00 11.48 7.29
N GLN A 154 19.21 10.42 7.23
CA GLN A 154 18.32 9.99 8.31
C GLN A 154 18.91 8.84 9.13
N ASP A 155 20.04 8.26 8.67
CA ASP A 155 20.87 7.28 9.40
C ASP A 155 21.99 8.01 10.19
#